data_4a6807c4610a5c1432a50a2eecb87132
#
_entry.id   4a6807c4610a5c1432a50a2eecb87132
#
_cell.length_a   1.000
_cell.length_b   1.000
_cell.length_c   1.000
_cell.angle_alpha   90.00
_cell.angle_beta   90.00
_cell.angle_gamma   90.00
#
_symmetry.space_group_name_H-M   'P 1'
#
loop_
_entity.id
_entity.type
_entity.pdbx_description
1 polymer ?
#
loop_
_entity_poly.entity_id
_entity_poly.type
_entity_poly.pdbx_seq_one_letter_code
_entity_poly.pdbx_strand_id
1 'polypeptide(L)'
;LNMIDIHTFENKTAAYYTLGCKLNFAETSTLGKILEENGIRKVRSGEKADICVVNTCSVTELADKKCRQTIRKIARQHPGAFIVVTGCYAQLKPEEISHIPDVDLILGAEQKLDILQYLGDLQKKQKGNIVTTPTKDIKKFSPSCSRGDRTRYFLKVQDGCDYFCTYCTIPFARGRSRSGTIEQLTEQAREVALSGGKEIVITGVNIGDFGKQTGETFLDLIESLDQIEGIEHYRISSIEPNLLTDDIISFVARSKRFAPHFHIPLQSGSDTVLKLMHRHYDTDLFARKIETIREKIPDAFIGVDLITGVRGETEELFEESRRFVESLDISQLHVFTYSERPGTQALKINPVVPVPERHERCRRMLEISEKKLHDFYYKFQGTTRPVLFEQPRKGAPMHGFTDNYIRVEMPYRKEWVNTCRPVKLGEFNESGDALLAIEI
;
A
#
# COMPACT_ATOMS: atom_id res chain seq x y z
N LEU A 1 21.44 13.65 26.01
CA LEU A 1 21.56 13.26 24.60
C LEU A 1 23.03 12.93 24.39
N ASN A 2 23.42 11.64 24.48
CA ASN A 2 24.74 11.20 24.03
C ASN A 2 24.78 11.44 22.52
N MET A 3 25.67 12.33 22.07
CA MET A 3 26.02 12.44 20.65
C MET A 3 26.53 11.07 20.23
N ILE A 4 25.80 10.40 19.33
CA ILE A 4 26.30 9.18 18.70
C ILE A 4 27.48 9.62 17.86
N ASP A 5 28.66 9.03 18.15
CA ASP A 5 29.85 9.29 17.35
C ASP A 5 29.59 8.78 15.93
N ILE A 6 29.56 9.68 14.95
CA ILE A 6 29.28 9.38 13.54
C ILE A 6 30.23 8.29 12.99
N HIS A 7 31.41 8.15 13.57
CA HIS A 7 32.39 7.12 13.21
C HIS A 7 32.00 5.70 13.59
N THR A 8 30.98 5.52 14.47
CA THR A 8 30.54 4.17 14.93
C THR A 8 29.99 3.31 13.79
N PHE A 9 29.46 3.92 12.74
CA PHE A 9 28.81 3.21 11.63
C PHE A 9 29.57 3.27 10.30
N GLU A 10 30.76 3.88 10.27
CA GLU A 10 31.59 3.90 9.07
C GLU A 10 31.88 2.47 8.58
N ASN A 11 31.67 2.25 7.27
CA ASN A 11 31.83 0.96 6.60
C ASN A 11 30.80 -0.13 6.97
N LYS A 12 29.76 0.17 7.75
CA LYS A 12 28.68 -0.78 8.00
C LYS A 12 27.73 -0.91 6.80
N THR A 13 27.12 -2.07 6.71
CA THR A 13 26.18 -2.39 5.62
C THR A 13 24.82 -2.77 6.15
N ALA A 14 23.75 -2.38 5.43
CA ALA A 14 22.39 -2.71 5.79
C ALA A 14 21.63 -3.40 4.66
N ALA A 15 20.83 -4.41 5.04
CA ALA A 15 19.85 -5.05 4.17
C ALA A 15 18.43 -4.69 4.64
N TYR A 16 17.53 -4.47 3.69
CA TYR A 16 16.16 -4.05 3.96
C TYR A 16 15.15 -5.06 3.44
N TYR A 17 14.20 -5.44 4.27
CA TYR A 17 13.15 -6.39 3.94
C TYR A 17 11.80 -5.80 4.30
N THR A 18 10.93 -5.66 3.31
CA THR A 18 9.59 -5.10 3.48
C THR A 18 8.54 -6.15 3.26
N LEU A 19 7.68 -6.33 4.26
CA LEU A 19 6.48 -7.14 4.19
C LEU A 19 5.26 -6.23 4.33
N GLY A 20 4.22 -6.47 3.51
CA GLY A 20 2.95 -5.76 3.61
C GLY A 20 2.71 -4.71 2.54
N CYS A 21 2.29 -3.52 2.92
CA CYS A 21 1.65 -2.54 2.06
C CYS A 21 2.62 -1.45 1.52
N LYS A 22 2.08 -0.57 0.65
CA LYS A 22 2.78 0.59 0.08
C LYS A 22 3.36 1.52 1.16
N LEU A 23 2.63 1.68 2.30
CA LEU A 23 3.11 2.44 3.46
C LEU A 23 4.40 1.87 4.04
N ASN A 24 4.43 0.56 4.31
CA ASN A 24 5.64 -0.10 4.80
C ASN A 24 6.79 0.07 3.81
N PHE A 25 6.49 0.07 2.52
CA PHE A 25 7.50 0.25 1.48
C PHE A 25 8.09 1.67 1.51
N ALA A 26 7.25 2.71 1.58
CA ALA A 26 7.70 4.09 1.71
C ALA A 26 8.55 4.28 3.00
N GLU A 27 8.09 3.73 4.12
CA GLU A 27 8.78 3.80 5.40
C GLU A 27 10.15 3.10 5.37
N THR A 28 10.25 1.91 4.74
CA THR A 28 11.53 1.18 4.61
C THR A 28 12.50 1.94 3.71
N SER A 29 12.02 2.54 2.64
CA SER A 29 12.87 3.35 1.75
C SER A 29 13.42 4.59 2.46
N THR A 30 12.59 5.25 3.28
CA THR A 30 13.02 6.39 4.12
C THR A 30 14.04 5.94 5.17
N LEU A 31 13.82 4.78 5.83
CA LEU A 31 14.82 4.20 6.74
C LEU A 31 16.16 3.95 6.05
N GLY A 32 16.12 3.42 4.82
CA GLY A 32 17.32 3.22 4.01
C GLY A 32 18.08 4.53 3.78
N LYS A 33 17.37 5.60 3.40
CA LYS A 33 17.96 6.93 3.21
C LYS A 33 18.61 7.44 4.50
N ILE A 34 17.90 7.36 5.63
CA ILE A 34 18.43 7.79 6.94
C ILE A 34 19.73 7.07 7.28
N LEU A 35 19.79 5.76 7.06
CA LEU A 35 20.98 4.97 7.35
C LEU A 35 22.13 5.29 6.38
N GLU A 36 21.84 5.47 5.07
CA GLU A 36 22.84 5.83 4.07
C GLU A 36 23.44 7.22 4.30
N GLU A 37 22.64 8.20 4.67
CA GLU A 37 23.08 9.55 5.03
C GLU A 37 23.98 9.58 6.28
N ASN A 38 23.94 8.50 7.08
CA ASN A 38 24.76 8.32 8.26
C ASN A 38 25.87 7.24 8.09
N GLY A 39 26.30 7.00 6.85
CA GLY A 39 27.47 6.17 6.53
C GLY A 39 27.21 4.67 6.44
N ILE A 40 25.96 4.21 6.63
CA ILE A 40 25.59 2.79 6.54
C ILE A 40 25.13 2.47 5.10
N ARG A 41 25.97 1.80 4.34
CA ARG A 41 25.73 1.48 2.94
C ARG A 41 24.71 0.33 2.77
N LYS A 42 23.84 0.43 1.78
CA LYS A 42 23.01 -0.71 1.37
C LYS A 42 23.86 -1.85 0.80
N VAL A 43 23.58 -3.10 1.19
CA VAL A 43 24.28 -4.28 0.68
C VAL A 43 24.07 -4.47 -0.82
N ARG A 44 25.08 -5.00 -1.51
CA ARG A 44 24.99 -5.48 -2.88
C ARG A 44 24.41 -6.90 -2.91
N SER A 45 23.98 -7.34 -4.08
CA SER A 45 23.47 -8.70 -4.26
C SER A 45 24.52 -9.75 -3.86
N GLY A 46 24.14 -10.67 -2.96
CA GLY A 46 25.04 -11.74 -2.44
C GLY A 46 25.95 -11.32 -1.29
N GLU A 47 25.97 -10.05 -0.88
CA GLU A 47 26.75 -9.56 0.23
C GLU A 47 26.03 -9.82 1.56
N LYS A 48 26.80 -10.11 2.64
CA LYS A 48 26.27 -10.19 4.00
C LYS A 48 26.13 -8.80 4.58
N ALA A 49 25.03 -8.56 5.30
CA ALA A 49 24.78 -7.29 5.98
C ALA A 49 25.27 -7.33 7.42
N ASP A 50 25.72 -6.17 7.93
CA ASP A 50 25.94 -5.94 9.37
C ASP A 50 24.61 -5.69 10.10
N ILE A 51 23.66 -5.02 9.41
CA ILE A 51 22.33 -4.67 9.94
C ILE A 51 21.25 -5.18 8.99
N CYS A 52 20.23 -5.83 9.53
CA CYS A 52 19.04 -6.22 8.76
C CYS A 52 17.81 -5.52 9.32
N VAL A 53 17.17 -4.69 8.53
CA VAL A 53 15.92 -4.01 8.90
C VAL A 53 14.73 -4.73 8.26
N VAL A 54 13.79 -5.22 9.09
CA VAL A 54 12.62 -5.98 8.65
C VAL A 54 11.36 -5.19 9.03
N ASN A 55 10.69 -4.60 8.03
CA ASN A 55 9.42 -3.92 8.21
C ASN A 55 8.27 -4.90 7.99
N THR A 56 7.43 -5.09 9.02
CA THR A 56 6.49 -6.19 9.14
C THR A 56 5.04 -5.78 8.98
N CYS A 57 4.21 -6.72 8.56
CA CYS A 57 2.76 -6.59 8.39
C CYS A 57 2.00 -7.49 9.39
N SER A 58 0.76 -7.11 9.76
CA SER A 58 -0.07 -7.89 10.69
C SER A 58 -1.57 -7.80 10.37
N VAL A 59 -1.92 -7.62 9.08
CA VAL A 59 -3.34 -7.53 8.68
C VAL A 59 -4.05 -8.89 8.68
N THR A 60 -3.32 -9.99 8.55
CA THR A 60 -3.85 -11.36 8.62
C THR A 60 -2.93 -12.27 9.45
N GLU A 61 -3.47 -13.40 9.94
CA GLU A 61 -2.65 -14.43 10.63
C GLU A 61 -1.58 -15.01 9.72
N LEU A 62 -1.88 -15.16 8.43
CA LEU A 62 -0.90 -15.62 7.44
C LEU A 62 0.25 -14.60 7.28
N ALA A 63 -0.06 -13.30 7.37
CA ALA A 63 0.97 -12.26 7.34
C ALA A 63 1.90 -12.35 8.55
N ASP A 64 1.37 -12.55 9.76
CA ASP A 64 2.18 -12.76 10.97
C ASP A 64 3.09 -14.00 10.82
N LYS A 65 2.54 -15.13 10.36
CA LYS A 65 3.32 -16.36 10.09
C LYS A 65 4.44 -16.12 9.09
N LYS A 66 4.14 -15.42 7.98
CA LYS A 66 5.13 -15.05 6.97
C LYS A 66 6.22 -14.15 7.53
N CYS A 67 5.87 -13.19 8.40
CA CYS A 67 6.85 -12.33 9.07
C CYS A 67 7.82 -13.16 9.91
N ARG A 68 7.33 -14.07 10.77
CA ARG A 68 8.18 -14.95 11.60
C ARG A 68 9.11 -15.82 10.77
N GLN A 69 8.60 -16.40 9.67
CA GLN A 69 9.41 -17.22 8.75
C GLN A 69 10.48 -16.39 8.06
N THR A 70 10.14 -15.17 7.63
CA THR A 70 11.07 -14.26 6.96
C THR A 70 12.17 -13.81 7.89
N ILE A 71 11.87 -13.43 9.14
CA ILE A 71 12.87 -13.03 10.15
C ILE A 71 13.87 -14.17 10.37
N ARG A 72 13.39 -15.41 10.59
CA ARG A 72 14.26 -16.60 10.76
C ARG A 72 15.12 -16.90 9.54
N LYS A 73 14.59 -16.66 8.33
CA LYS A 73 15.33 -16.81 7.06
C LYS A 73 16.44 -15.79 6.96
N ILE A 74 16.16 -14.53 7.31
CA ILE A 74 17.12 -13.42 7.29
C ILE A 74 18.28 -13.70 8.27
N ALA A 75 17.98 -14.12 9.49
CA ALA A 75 18.99 -14.48 10.49
C ALA A 75 19.97 -15.55 9.96
N ARG A 76 19.47 -16.55 9.23
CA ARG A 76 20.31 -17.57 8.60
C ARG A 76 21.10 -17.06 7.40
N GLN A 77 20.57 -16.11 6.63
CA GLN A 77 21.23 -15.53 5.46
C GLN A 77 22.35 -14.54 5.86
N HIS A 78 22.19 -13.85 6.98
CA HIS A 78 23.14 -12.86 7.51
C HIS A 78 23.57 -13.23 8.93
N PRO A 79 24.37 -14.31 9.12
CA PRO A 79 24.80 -14.74 10.44
C PRO A 79 25.59 -13.63 11.14
N GLY A 80 25.23 -13.31 12.39
CA GLY A 80 25.87 -12.26 13.17
C GLY A 80 25.37 -10.83 12.88
N ALA A 81 24.51 -10.63 11.88
CA ALA A 81 23.89 -9.32 11.63
C ALA A 81 23.01 -8.86 12.80
N PHE A 82 23.02 -7.56 13.08
CA PHE A 82 22.10 -6.94 14.02
C PHE A 82 20.71 -6.82 13.38
N ILE A 83 19.72 -7.53 13.91
CA ILE A 83 18.37 -7.61 13.32
C ILE A 83 17.42 -6.64 14.02
N VAL A 84 16.93 -5.67 13.25
CA VAL A 84 15.92 -4.69 13.66
C VAL A 84 14.58 -5.07 13.05
N VAL A 85 13.56 -5.25 13.86
CA VAL A 85 12.19 -5.54 13.40
C VAL A 85 11.29 -4.34 13.73
N THR A 86 10.54 -3.88 12.75
CA THR A 86 9.56 -2.77 12.88
C THR A 86 8.28 -3.07 12.12
N GLY A 87 7.33 -2.13 12.13
CA GLY A 87 6.06 -2.23 11.40
C GLY A 87 4.89 -2.70 12.26
N CYS A 88 3.77 -3.06 11.60
CA CYS A 88 2.52 -3.35 12.30
C CYS A 88 2.61 -4.55 13.24
N TYR A 89 3.30 -5.61 12.85
CA TYR A 89 3.48 -6.78 13.72
C TYR A 89 4.37 -6.46 14.92
N ALA A 90 5.45 -5.70 14.71
CA ALA A 90 6.32 -5.23 15.79
C ALA A 90 5.58 -4.35 16.82
N GLN A 91 4.64 -3.54 16.38
CA GLN A 91 3.81 -2.71 17.27
C GLN A 91 2.77 -3.53 18.04
N LEU A 92 2.13 -4.50 17.38
CA LEU A 92 1.01 -5.28 17.98
C LEU A 92 1.50 -6.40 18.90
N LYS A 93 2.61 -7.05 18.56
CA LYS A 93 3.10 -8.26 19.24
C LYS A 93 4.62 -8.20 19.47
N PRO A 94 5.15 -7.15 20.09
CA PRO A 94 6.59 -6.98 20.28
C PRO A 94 7.21 -8.10 21.12
N GLU A 95 6.50 -8.58 22.15
CA GLU A 95 6.97 -9.69 22.99
C GLU A 95 7.10 -11.01 22.21
N GLU A 96 6.16 -11.32 21.31
CA GLU A 96 6.27 -12.52 20.46
C GLU A 96 7.51 -12.47 19.58
N ILE A 97 7.82 -11.29 19.03
CA ILE A 97 9.00 -11.08 18.18
C ILE A 97 10.28 -11.11 18.99
N SER A 98 10.30 -10.57 20.22
CA SER A 98 11.49 -10.53 21.07
C SER A 98 12.02 -11.93 21.45
N HIS A 99 11.15 -12.95 21.37
CA HIS A 99 11.53 -14.34 21.60
C HIS A 99 11.98 -15.08 20.33
N ILE A 100 11.94 -14.42 19.16
CA ILE A 100 12.50 -15.02 17.94
C ILE A 100 14.04 -14.92 18.04
N PRO A 101 14.77 -16.05 17.93
CA PRO A 101 16.22 -16.03 17.98
C PRO A 101 16.82 -15.04 16.98
N ASP A 102 17.93 -14.42 17.39
CA ASP A 102 18.71 -13.45 16.61
C ASP A 102 18.05 -12.07 16.38
N VAL A 103 16.84 -11.83 16.86
CA VAL A 103 16.26 -10.47 16.86
C VAL A 103 16.89 -9.65 17.98
N ASP A 104 17.47 -8.49 17.64
CA ASP A 104 18.20 -7.65 18.59
C ASP A 104 17.39 -6.42 19.03
N LEU A 105 16.59 -5.86 18.14
CA LEU A 105 15.84 -4.62 18.37
C LEU A 105 14.44 -4.67 17.75
N ILE A 106 13.45 -4.28 18.51
CA ILE A 106 12.06 -4.13 18.04
C ILE A 106 11.65 -2.67 18.21
N LEU A 107 11.33 -2.00 17.08
CA LEU A 107 10.91 -0.61 17.04
C LEU A 107 9.43 -0.47 16.72
N GLY A 108 8.72 0.26 17.56
CA GLY A 108 7.33 0.62 17.32
C GLY A 108 7.13 1.61 16.18
N ALA A 109 5.86 1.95 15.93
CA ALA A 109 5.46 2.82 14.84
C ALA A 109 6.05 4.23 14.93
N GLU A 110 6.24 4.76 16.14
CA GLU A 110 6.76 6.11 16.37
C GLU A 110 8.29 6.16 16.32
N GLN A 111 8.97 5.10 16.80
CA GLN A 111 10.43 5.04 16.94
C GLN A 111 11.15 4.70 15.64
N LYS A 112 10.47 4.11 14.66
CA LYS A 112 11.12 3.48 13.51
C LYS A 112 12.02 4.42 12.69
N LEU A 113 11.63 5.68 12.49
CA LEU A 113 12.45 6.64 11.73
C LEU A 113 13.56 7.28 12.59
N ASP A 114 13.49 7.13 13.90
CA ASP A 114 14.55 7.54 14.81
C ASP A 114 15.54 6.38 15.10
N ILE A 115 15.63 5.40 14.20
CA ILE A 115 16.38 4.12 14.35
C ILE A 115 17.81 4.30 14.84
N LEU A 116 18.53 5.32 14.37
CA LEU A 116 19.92 5.59 14.75
C LEU A 116 20.10 5.73 16.27
N GLN A 117 19.11 6.28 16.98
CA GLN A 117 19.16 6.47 18.43
C GLN A 117 19.16 5.15 19.20
N TYR A 118 18.75 4.04 18.56
CA TYR A 118 18.53 2.75 19.19
C TYR A 118 19.51 1.66 18.73
N LEU A 119 20.34 1.90 17.71
CA LEU A 119 21.30 0.92 17.20
C LEU A 119 22.42 0.63 18.18
N GLY A 120 22.85 1.62 18.99
CA GLY A 120 23.95 1.48 19.93
C GLY A 120 25.24 1.06 19.22
N ASP A 121 25.97 0.13 19.82
CA ASP A 121 27.21 -0.45 19.30
C ASP A 121 27.01 -1.72 18.46
N LEU A 122 25.78 -2.02 18.06
CA LEU A 122 25.39 -3.21 17.30
C LEU A 122 25.69 -4.55 18.00
N GLN A 123 25.78 -4.56 19.34
CA GLN A 123 26.01 -5.81 20.08
C GLN A 123 24.77 -6.71 20.02
N LYS A 124 25.02 -7.98 19.66
CA LYS A 124 24.00 -9.03 19.67
C LYS A 124 23.44 -9.24 21.08
N LYS A 125 22.11 -9.43 21.15
CA LYS A 125 21.38 -9.61 22.40
C LYS A 125 20.79 -11.02 22.48
N GLN A 126 20.68 -11.56 23.71
CA GLN A 126 20.03 -12.86 23.95
C GLN A 126 18.50 -12.77 23.73
N LYS A 127 17.92 -11.61 24.01
CA LYS A 127 16.50 -11.28 23.77
C LYS A 127 16.41 -9.90 23.15
N GLY A 128 15.56 -9.76 22.13
CA GLY A 128 15.35 -8.49 21.44
C GLY A 128 14.88 -7.37 22.38
N ASN A 129 15.54 -6.23 22.30
CA ASN A 129 15.16 -5.04 23.04
C ASN A 129 13.91 -4.41 22.43
N ILE A 130 12.89 -4.14 23.24
CA ILE A 130 11.61 -3.57 22.78
C ILE A 130 11.59 -2.08 23.09
N VAL A 131 11.39 -1.26 22.04
CA VAL A 131 11.21 0.19 22.16
C VAL A 131 9.94 0.58 21.40
N THR A 132 8.85 0.71 22.12
CA THR A 132 7.53 1.01 21.56
C THR A 132 6.81 2.06 22.40
N THR A 133 6.05 2.92 21.76
CA THR A 133 5.07 3.80 22.40
C THR A 133 3.70 3.09 22.41
N PRO A 134 2.94 3.10 23.51
CA PRO A 134 1.57 2.61 23.50
C PRO A 134 0.77 3.25 22.35
N THR A 135 0.04 2.44 21.59
CA THR A 135 -0.59 2.90 20.35
C THR A 135 -1.51 4.11 20.54
N LYS A 136 -2.21 4.20 21.69
CA LYS A 136 -3.06 5.35 22.05
C LYS A 136 -2.30 6.68 22.18
N ASP A 137 -1.00 6.62 22.45
CA ASP A 137 -0.14 7.77 22.72
C ASP A 137 0.67 8.19 21.48
N ILE A 138 0.58 7.44 20.37
CA ILE A 138 1.24 7.78 19.10
C ILE A 138 0.60 9.05 18.51
N LYS A 139 1.37 10.12 18.44
CA LYS A 139 0.92 11.42 17.91
C LYS A 139 1.73 11.91 16.71
N LYS A 140 3.00 11.50 16.63
CA LYS A 140 3.92 11.98 15.60
C LYS A 140 3.54 11.39 14.24
N PHE A 141 3.36 12.24 13.23
CA PHE A 141 3.38 11.82 11.84
C PHE A 141 4.84 11.75 11.37
N SER A 142 5.19 10.67 10.71
CA SER A 142 6.54 10.46 10.17
C SER A 142 6.43 10.46 8.63
N PRO A 143 6.79 11.56 7.95
CA PRO A 143 6.78 11.66 6.50
C PRO A 143 7.65 10.55 5.90
N SER A 144 7.18 9.93 4.82
CA SER A 144 7.93 8.87 4.15
C SER A 144 7.60 8.85 2.66
N CYS A 145 8.65 8.73 1.85
CA CYS A 145 8.53 8.58 0.41
C CYS A 145 9.51 7.52 -0.08
N SER A 146 9.07 6.62 -0.96
CA SER A 146 9.99 5.66 -1.57
C SER A 146 10.89 6.36 -2.59
N ARG A 147 12.12 5.86 -2.77
CA ARG A 147 13.11 6.45 -3.67
C ARG A 147 13.89 5.37 -4.42
N GLY A 148 14.09 5.58 -5.72
CA GLY A 148 15.09 4.85 -6.52
C GLY A 148 14.90 3.35 -6.73
N ASP A 149 14.04 2.71 -5.96
CA ASP A 149 13.86 1.25 -6.00
C ASP A 149 12.84 0.78 -7.04
N ARG A 150 12.02 1.71 -7.56
CA ARG A 150 10.90 1.42 -8.48
C ARG A 150 10.61 2.60 -9.39
N THR A 151 9.92 2.36 -10.49
CA THR A 151 9.41 3.40 -11.40
C THR A 151 8.34 4.26 -10.74
N ARG A 152 7.50 3.65 -9.87
CA ARG A 152 6.44 4.34 -9.13
C ARG A 152 6.86 4.62 -7.70
N TYR A 153 6.77 5.88 -7.28
CA TYR A 153 7.10 6.34 -5.94
C TYR A 153 5.87 6.33 -5.04
N PHE A 154 6.04 5.94 -3.79
CA PHE A 154 4.96 5.93 -2.80
C PHE A 154 5.15 7.08 -1.82
N LEU A 155 4.26 8.07 -1.87
CA LEU A 155 4.24 9.22 -0.96
C LEU A 155 3.24 8.95 0.17
N LYS A 156 3.74 8.79 1.38
CA LYS A 156 2.91 8.61 2.58
C LYS A 156 2.38 9.98 3.04
N VAL A 157 1.09 10.19 2.87
CA VAL A 157 0.43 11.47 3.23
C VAL A 157 -0.34 11.38 4.55
N GLN A 158 -0.78 10.19 4.94
CA GLN A 158 -1.63 9.94 6.11
C GLN A 158 -1.25 8.61 6.77
N ASP A 159 -1.46 8.47 8.08
CA ASP A 159 -1.22 7.25 8.86
C ASP A 159 -2.26 7.11 9.98
N GLY A 160 -2.51 5.87 10.43
CA GLY A 160 -3.53 5.57 11.43
C GLY A 160 -4.96 5.67 10.87
N CYS A 161 -5.97 5.36 11.71
CA CYS A 161 -7.37 5.41 11.29
C CYS A 161 -8.30 5.54 12.49
N ASP A 162 -9.38 6.33 12.35
CA ASP A 162 -10.38 6.56 13.39
C ASP A 162 -11.67 5.75 13.20
N TYR A 163 -11.77 4.91 12.15
CA TYR A 163 -13.00 4.19 11.83
C TYR A 163 -13.27 3.01 12.76
N PHE A 164 -12.25 2.34 13.26
CA PHE A 164 -12.39 1.18 14.13
C PHE A 164 -13.37 0.12 13.60
N CYS A 165 -13.29 -0.17 12.30
CA CYS A 165 -14.09 -1.26 11.70
C CYS A 165 -13.93 -2.53 12.51
N THR A 166 -15.01 -3.30 12.71
CA THR A 166 -15.06 -4.42 13.64
C THR A 166 -14.01 -5.50 13.42
N TYR A 167 -13.54 -5.67 12.19
CA TYR A 167 -12.54 -6.66 11.78
C TYR A 167 -11.09 -6.15 11.74
N CYS A 168 -10.89 -4.83 11.86
CA CYS A 168 -9.63 -4.20 11.51
C CYS A 168 -8.69 -4.05 12.71
N THR A 169 -7.42 -4.41 12.53
CA THR A 169 -6.36 -4.25 13.54
C THR A 169 -5.51 -2.99 13.33
N ILE A 170 -5.72 -2.25 12.25
CA ILE A 170 -4.87 -1.09 11.90
C ILE A 170 -4.92 0.02 12.96
N PRO A 171 -6.06 0.42 13.54
CA PRO A 171 -6.06 1.41 14.62
C PRO A 171 -5.23 0.99 15.83
N PHE A 172 -5.14 -0.30 16.10
CA PHE A 172 -4.34 -0.85 17.21
C PHE A 172 -2.85 -0.95 16.87
N ALA A 173 -2.49 -1.01 15.57
CA ALA A 173 -1.10 -1.07 15.12
C ALA A 173 -0.53 0.32 14.81
N ARG A 174 -1.33 1.22 14.27
CA ARG A 174 -0.87 2.51 13.77
C ARG A 174 -1.43 3.72 14.51
N GLY A 175 -2.40 3.52 15.41
CA GLY A 175 -3.02 4.59 16.19
C GLY A 175 -4.07 5.38 15.43
N ARG A 176 -4.41 6.55 15.97
CA ARG A 176 -5.38 7.49 15.41
C ARG A 176 -4.89 8.10 14.10
N SER A 177 -5.86 8.58 13.30
CA SER A 177 -5.58 9.28 12.03
C SER A 177 -4.71 10.51 12.27
N ARG A 178 -3.64 10.66 11.50
CA ARG A 178 -2.73 11.80 11.48
C ARG A 178 -2.10 11.94 10.11
N SER A 179 -1.73 13.16 9.74
CA SER A 179 -1.17 13.46 8.42
C SER A 179 0.04 14.41 8.52
N GLY A 180 0.80 14.51 7.43
CA GLY A 180 1.73 15.61 7.22
C GLY A 180 1.01 16.88 6.84
N THR A 181 1.75 17.99 6.71
CA THR A 181 1.26 19.23 6.11
C THR A 181 1.44 19.21 4.59
N ILE A 182 0.64 20.00 3.88
CA ILE A 182 0.78 20.16 2.41
C ILE A 182 2.20 20.59 2.06
N GLU A 183 2.77 21.54 2.80
CA GLU A 183 4.15 22.02 2.58
C GLU A 183 5.18 20.88 2.62
N GLN A 184 5.15 20.04 3.66
CA GLN A 184 6.06 18.92 3.82
C GLN A 184 5.93 17.90 2.69
N LEU A 185 4.69 17.61 2.27
CA LEU A 185 4.41 16.59 1.27
C LEU A 185 4.71 17.06 -0.16
N THR A 186 4.45 18.32 -0.45
CA THR A 186 4.84 18.93 -1.75
C THR A 186 6.34 19.02 -1.90
N GLU A 187 7.09 19.28 -0.82
CA GLU A 187 8.55 19.26 -0.87
C GLU A 187 9.08 17.85 -1.19
N GLN A 188 8.55 16.81 -0.53
CA GLN A 188 8.90 15.43 -0.88
C GLN A 188 8.58 15.08 -2.34
N ALA A 189 7.45 15.56 -2.85
CA ALA A 189 7.08 15.32 -4.26
C ALA A 189 8.01 16.06 -5.23
N ARG A 190 8.47 17.29 -4.90
CA ARG A 190 9.51 18.01 -5.67
C ARG A 190 10.84 17.24 -5.68
N GLU A 191 11.27 16.68 -4.56
CA GLU A 191 12.48 15.84 -4.50
C GLU A 191 12.37 14.62 -5.43
N VAL A 192 11.17 14.00 -5.53
CA VAL A 192 10.92 12.91 -6.48
C VAL A 192 11.06 13.41 -7.92
N ALA A 193 10.45 14.54 -8.25
CA ALA A 193 10.55 15.14 -9.59
C ALA A 193 11.99 15.45 -9.97
N LEU A 194 12.76 16.08 -9.07
CA LEU A 194 14.19 16.40 -9.28
C LEU A 194 15.05 15.14 -9.45
N SER A 195 14.68 14.01 -8.83
CA SER A 195 15.36 12.72 -9.02
C SER A 195 14.95 11.97 -10.30
N GLY A 196 14.08 12.56 -11.13
CA GLY A 196 13.60 11.98 -12.39
C GLY A 196 12.44 11.00 -12.22
N GLY A 197 11.80 10.96 -11.06
CA GLY A 197 10.57 10.17 -10.84
C GLY A 197 9.43 10.65 -11.72
N LYS A 198 8.64 9.73 -12.26
CA LYS A 198 7.56 10.03 -13.20
C LYS A 198 6.16 9.83 -12.64
N GLU A 199 5.99 8.89 -11.72
CA GLU A 199 4.70 8.62 -11.10
C GLU A 199 4.81 8.57 -9.57
N ILE A 200 3.88 9.27 -8.91
CA ILE A 200 3.72 9.24 -7.45
C ILE A 200 2.36 8.63 -7.11
N VAL A 201 2.38 7.57 -6.30
CA VAL A 201 1.17 6.99 -5.69
C VAL A 201 0.99 7.60 -4.30
N ILE A 202 -0.06 8.40 -4.14
CA ILE A 202 -0.45 8.98 -2.86
C ILE A 202 -0.97 7.85 -1.98
N THR A 203 -0.34 7.63 -0.82
CA THR A 203 -0.64 6.47 0.01
C THR A 203 -0.87 6.84 1.47
N GLY A 204 -1.76 6.10 2.11
CA GLY A 204 -2.13 6.24 3.52
C GLY A 204 -2.92 5.02 3.97
N VAL A 205 -3.41 5.06 5.20
CA VAL A 205 -4.37 4.09 5.73
C VAL A 205 -5.79 4.48 5.34
N ASN A 206 -6.13 5.76 5.53
CA ASN A 206 -7.39 6.39 5.15
C ASN A 206 -7.09 7.81 4.68
N ILE A 207 -6.67 7.93 3.42
CA ILE A 207 -6.17 9.19 2.87
C ILE A 207 -7.21 10.32 2.85
N GLY A 208 -8.50 9.99 2.78
CA GLY A 208 -9.58 10.98 2.86
C GLY A 208 -9.68 11.68 4.21
N ASP A 209 -9.06 11.13 5.26
CA ASP A 209 -8.93 11.75 6.58
C ASP A 209 -7.76 12.75 6.68
N PHE A 210 -7.06 13.02 5.56
CA PHE A 210 -5.95 13.97 5.53
C PHE A 210 -6.36 15.33 6.09
N GLY A 211 -5.45 15.96 6.84
CA GLY A 211 -5.59 17.32 7.31
C GLY A 211 -6.49 17.54 8.54
N LYS A 212 -7.11 16.51 9.11
CA LYS A 212 -7.98 16.65 10.31
C LYS A 212 -7.32 17.39 11.47
N GLN A 213 -5.99 17.30 11.60
CA GLN A 213 -5.24 17.94 12.68
C GLN A 213 -4.65 19.30 12.28
N THR A 214 -4.48 19.54 10.97
CA THR A 214 -3.86 20.76 10.44
C THR A 214 -4.87 21.77 9.90
N GLY A 215 -6.13 21.36 9.72
CA GLY A 215 -7.17 22.18 9.09
C GLY A 215 -7.10 22.21 7.57
N GLU A 216 -6.18 21.45 6.96
CA GLU A 216 -6.06 21.26 5.53
C GLU A 216 -7.02 20.14 5.07
N THR A 217 -7.29 20.04 3.76
CA THR A 217 -8.11 18.97 3.20
C THR A 217 -7.32 18.11 2.20
N PHE A 218 -7.82 16.90 1.91
CA PHE A 218 -7.23 16.07 0.87
C PHE A 218 -7.34 16.72 -0.52
N LEU A 219 -8.39 17.52 -0.76
CA LEU A 219 -8.54 18.28 -2.01
C LEU A 219 -7.43 19.34 -2.13
N ASP A 220 -7.16 20.12 -1.08
CA ASP A 220 -6.08 21.13 -1.08
C ASP A 220 -4.71 20.48 -1.35
N LEU A 221 -4.49 19.28 -0.80
CA LEU A 221 -3.26 18.52 -1.04
C LEU A 221 -3.11 18.14 -2.52
N ILE A 222 -4.15 17.54 -3.12
CA ILE A 222 -4.07 17.07 -4.51
C ILE A 222 -3.99 18.26 -5.49
N GLU A 223 -4.64 19.37 -5.21
CA GLU A 223 -4.51 20.61 -5.98
C GLU A 223 -3.09 21.17 -5.91
N SER A 224 -2.45 21.13 -4.73
CA SER A 224 -1.07 21.56 -4.56
C SER A 224 -0.06 20.65 -5.24
N LEU A 225 -0.27 19.32 -5.20
CA LEU A 225 0.57 18.34 -5.88
C LEU A 225 0.49 18.47 -7.40
N ASP A 226 -0.68 18.81 -7.96
CA ASP A 226 -0.89 18.98 -9.40
C ASP A 226 -0.05 20.11 -10.01
N GLN A 227 0.42 21.08 -9.18
CA GLN A 227 1.26 22.19 -9.61
C GLN A 227 2.75 21.80 -9.75
N ILE A 228 3.15 20.60 -9.32
CA ILE A 228 4.56 20.19 -9.34
C ILE A 228 4.93 19.67 -10.72
N GLU A 229 5.87 20.38 -11.36
CA GLU A 229 6.41 20.00 -12.66
C GLU A 229 7.34 18.79 -12.56
N GLY A 230 7.46 18.02 -13.65
CA GLY A 230 8.33 16.85 -13.74
C GLY A 230 7.67 15.52 -13.37
N ILE A 231 6.54 15.54 -12.64
CA ILE A 231 5.71 14.36 -12.39
C ILE A 231 4.66 14.24 -13.51
N GLU A 232 4.65 13.09 -14.17
CA GLU A 232 3.70 12.78 -15.25
C GLU A 232 2.34 12.33 -14.67
N HIS A 233 2.38 11.44 -13.64
CA HIS A 233 1.18 10.88 -13.06
C HIS A 233 1.17 10.90 -11.53
N TYR A 234 0.04 11.33 -10.96
CA TYR A 234 -0.35 11.05 -9.59
C TYR A 234 -1.45 9.98 -9.57
N ARG A 235 -1.33 8.99 -8.69
CA ARG A 235 -2.41 8.03 -8.44
C ARG A 235 -2.90 8.14 -7.00
N ILE A 236 -4.21 8.25 -6.86
CA ILE A 236 -4.88 8.16 -5.57
C ILE A 236 -4.94 6.68 -5.19
N SER A 237 -4.41 6.30 -4.03
CA SER A 237 -4.59 4.95 -3.50
C SER A 237 -5.98 4.79 -2.88
N SER A 238 -6.18 3.86 -1.96
CA SER A 238 -7.48 3.58 -1.37
C SER A 238 -8.06 4.79 -0.64
N ILE A 239 -9.26 5.24 -1.04
CA ILE A 239 -10.02 6.31 -0.41
C ILE A 239 -11.43 5.82 -0.07
N GLU A 240 -11.86 6.04 1.17
CA GLU A 240 -13.18 5.61 1.64
C GLU A 240 -14.32 6.28 0.85
N PRO A 241 -15.40 5.54 0.50
CA PRO A 241 -16.49 6.05 -0.33
C PRO A 241 -17.12 7.36 0.19
N ASN A 242 -17.31 7.45 1.50
CA ASN A 242 -17.88 8.64 2.16
C ASN A 242 -16.91 9.83 2.25
N LEU A 243 -15.62 9.63 2.01
CA LEU A 243 -14.59 10.67 1.96
C LEU A 243 -14.19 11.04 0.53
N LEU A 244 -14.59 10.25 -0.46
CA LEU A 244 -14.45 10.57 -1.87
C LEU A 244 -15.55 11.57 -2.28
N THR A 245 -15.27 12.85 -2.12
CA THR A 245 -16.23 13.92 -2.47
C THR A 245 -16.35 14.10 -3.98
N ASP A 246 -17.46 14.69 -4.45
CA ASP A 246 -17.67 14.97 -5.87
C ASP A 246 -16.69 16.03 -6.38
N ASP A 247 -16.17 16.89 -5.49
CA ASP A 247 -15.11 17.85 -5.82
C ASP A 247 -13.79 17.16 -6.11
N ILE A 248 -13.43 16.12 -5.35
CA ILE A 248 -12.24 15.30 -5.63
C ILE A 248 -12.38 14.62 -7.00
N ILE A 249 -13.53 14.02 -7.28
CA ILE A 249 -13.80 13.37 -8.58
C ILE A 249 -13.73 14.41 -9.72
N SER A 250 -14.34 15.56 -9.53
CA SER A 250 -14.32 16.66 -10.50
C SER A 250 -12.92 17.23 -10.72
N PHE A 251 -12.10 17.29 -9.66
CA PHE A 251 -10.71 17.68 -9.77
C PHE A 251 -9.90 16.68 -10.62
N VAL A 252 -10.00 15.38 -10.33
CA VAL A 252 -9.32 14.34 -11.12
C VAL A 252 -9.75 14.39 -12.59
N ALA A 253 -11.04 14.63 -12.87
CA ALA A 253 -11.55 14.73 -14.23
C ALA A 253 -10.93 15.88 -15.05
N ARG A 254 -10.56 17.00 -14.42
CA ARG A 254 -9.95 18.15 -15.11
C ARG A 254 -8.43 18.20 -15.05
N SER A 255 -7.83 17.45 -14.12
CA SER A 255 -6.36 17.42 -13.96
C SER A 255 -5.69 16.70 -15.14
N LYS A 256 -4.52 17.20 -15.52
CA LYS A 256 -3.66 16.57 -16.55
C LYS A 256 -2.68 15.56 -15.95
N ARG A 257 -2.43 15.62 -14.64
CA ARG A 257 -1.45 14.78 -13.95
C ARG A 257 -2.10 13.71 -13.08
N PHE A 258 -3.32 13.96 -12.55
CA PHE A 258 -4.03 12.93 -11.81
C PHE A 258 -4.58 11.88 -12.77
N ALA A 259 -4.05 10.67 -12.63
CA ALA A 259 -4.45 9.53 -13.45
C ALA A 259 -5.94 9.18 -13.27
N PRO A 260 -6.67 8.83 -14.33
CA PRO A 260 -8.06 8.37 -14.25
C PRO A 260 -8.14 6.98 -13.59
N HIS A 261 -7.89 6.95 -12.31
CA HIS A 261 -7.76 5.74 -11.51
C HIS A 261 -8.28 5.98 -10.09
N PHE A 262 -9.21 5.15 -9.65
CA PHE A 262 -9.75 5.15 -8.30
C PHE A 262 -9.62 3.77 -7.68
N HIS A 263 -9.31 3.72 -6.40
CA HIS A 263 -9.33 2.51 -5.59
C HIS A 263 -10.23 2.78 -4.38
N ILE A 264 -11.38 2.10 -4.31
CA ILE A 264 -12.46 2.42 -3.37
C ILE A 264 -12.83 1.15 -2.60
N PRO A 265 -12.64 1.09 -1.27
CA PRO A 265 -12.95 -0.10 -0.49
C PRO A 265 -14.47 -0.22 -0.25
N LEU A 266 -15.13 -1.15 -0.94
CA LEU A 266 -16.54 -1.51 -0.70
C LEU A 266 -16.69 -2.40 0.54
N GLN A 267 -15.81 -3.36 0.69
CA GLN A 267 -15.75 -4.40 1.72
C GLN A 267 -16.89 -5.44 1.64
N SER A 268 -18.14 -5.05 1.42
CA SER A 268 -19.31 -5.92 1.17
C SER A 268 -20.37 -5.18 0.36
N GLY A 269 -21.08 -5.90 -0.51
CA GLY A 269 -22.23 -5.38 -1.25
C GLY A 269 -23.58 -5.61 -0.53
N SER A 270 -23.55 -5.86 0.77
CA SER A 270 -24.74 -5.98 1.62
C SER A 270 -24.71 -4.94 2.73
N ASP A 271 -25.75 -4.12 2.85
CA ASP A 271 -25.87 -3.10 3.90
C ASP A 271 -25.89 -3.70 5.30
N THR A 272 -26.48 -4.90 5.45
CA THR A 272 -26.45 -5.62 6.71
C THR A 272 -25.03 -5.96 7.12
N VAL A 273 -24.21 -6.46 6.20
CA VAL A 273 -22.81 -6.78 6.46
C VAL A 273 -21.98 -5.51 6.69
N LEU A 274 -22.20 -4.44 5.91
CA LEU A 274 -21.53 -3.14 6.10
C LEU A 274 -21.79 -2.58 7.51
N LYS A 275 -23.02 -2.67 8.02
CA LYS A 275 -23.35 -2.27 9.40
C LYS A 275 -22.63 -3.13 10.43
N LEU A 276 -22.57 -4.46 10.24
CA LEU A 276 -21.80 -5.36 11.11
C LEU A 276 -20.30 -5.05 11.10
N MET A 277 -19.78 -4.57 9.96
CA MET A 277 -18.39 -4.13 9.81
C MET A 277 -18.12 -2.74 10.40
N HIS A 278 -19.13 -1.99 10.84
CA HIS A 278 -19.05 -0.56 11.21
C HIS A 278 -18.53 0.31 10.06
N ARG A 279 -19.06 0.09 8.83
CA ARG A 279 -18.75 0.98 7.71
C ARG A 279 -19.60 2.26 7.79
N HIS A 280 -19.05 3.37 7.28
CA HIS A 280 -19.66 4.71 7.35
C HIS A 280 -20.37 5.09 6.04
N TYR A 281 -20.77 4.11 5.26
CA TYR A 281 -21.50 4.24 3.99
C TYR A 281 -22.35 2.99 3.79
N ASP A 282 -23.28 3.09 2.85
CA ASP A 282 -24.15 2.01 2.36
C ASP A 282 -23.88 1.72 0.86
N THR A 283 -24.57 0.73 0.35
CA THR A 283 -24.48 0.33 -1.06
C THR A 283 -24.96 1.43 -2.01
N ASP A 284 -25.99 2.18 -1.63
CA ASP A 284 -26.53 3.29 -2.43
C ASP A 284 -25.51 4.43 -2.61
N LEU A 285 -24.83 4.84 -1.52
CA LEU A 285 -23.76 5.84 -1.59
C LEU A 285 -22.63 5.34 -2.48
N PHE A 286 -22.25 4.07 -2.33
CA PHE A 286 -21.19 3.48 -3.14
C PHE A 286 -21.54 3.49 -4.63
N ALA A 287 -22.76 3.03 -5.01
CA ALA A 287 -23.23 3.01 -6.39
C ALA A 287 -23.22 4.43 -7.01
N ARG A 288 -23.76 5.42 -6.27
CA ARG A 288 -23.73 6.83 -6.73
C ARG A 288 -22.30 7.33 -6.99
N LYS A 289 -21.30 6.93 -6.17
CA LYS A 289 -19.90 7.32 -6.42
C LYS A 289 -19.36 6.70 -7.70
N ILE A 290 -19.68 5.44 -7.96
CA ILE A 290 -19.30 4.78 -9.22
C ILE A 290 -19.94 5.49 -10.42
N GLU A 291 -21.24 5.80 -10.36
CA GLU A 291 -21.97 6.54 -11.40
C GLU A 291 -21.33 7.92 -11.64
N THR A 292 -21.07 8.70 -10.59
CA THR A 292 -20.42 10.02 -10.69
C THR A 292 -19.05 9.94 -11.35
N ILE A 293 -18.24 8.91 -11.02
CA ILE A 293 -16.95 8.71 -11.67
C ILE A 293 -17.14 8.38 -13.16
N ARG A 294 -18.07 7.48 -13.50
CA ARG A 294 -18.33 7.12 -14.91
C ARG A 294 -18.86 8.26 -15.75
N GLU A 295 -19.71 9.09 -15.17
CA GLU A 295 -20.22 10.29 -15.86
C GLU A 295 -19.10 11.31 -16.16
N LYS A 296 -18.21 11.55 -15.20
CA LYS A 296 -17.13 12.56 -15.32
C LYS A 296 -15.89 12.03 -16.01
N ILE A 297 -15.56 10.74 -15.83
CA ILE A 297 -14.34 10.09 -16.30
C ILE A 297 -14.68 8.68 -16.83
N PRO A 298 -15.28 8.58 -18.03
CA PRO A 298 -15.80 7.30 -18.57
C PRO A 298 -14.74 6.20 -18.72
N ASP A 299 -13.48 6.57 -18.88
CA ASP A 299 -12.33 5.68 -19.07
C ASP A 299 -11.53 5.40 -17.78
N ALA A 300 -12.01 5.87 -16.62
CA ALA A 300 -11.35 5.62 -15.36
C ALA A 300 -11.27 4.14 -15.02
N PHE A 301 -10.12 3.71 -14.49
CA PHE A 301 -10.04 2.43 -13.80
C PHE A 301 -10.62 2.56 -12.39
N ILE A 302 -11.54 1.66 -12.04
CA ILE A 302 -12.15 1.61 -10.71
C ILE A 302 -11.86 0.24 -10.09
N GLY A 303 -10.89 0.21 -9.18
CA GLY A 303 -10.56 -0.96 -8.36
C GLY A 303 -11.34 -0.94 -7.04
N VAL A 304 -11.83 -2.10 -6.60
CA VAL A 304 -12.70 -2.22 -5.43
C VAL A 304 -12.22 -3.33 -4.51
N ASP A 305 -12.02 -3.03 -3.22
CA ASP A 305 -11.70 -4.05 -2.22
C ASP A 305 -12.97 -4.71 -1.68
N LEU A 306 -12.93 -6.03 -1.52
CA LEU A 306 -14.02 -6.84 -0.98
C LEU A 306 -13.46 -7.90 -0.01
N ILE A 307 -14.16 -8.13 1.09
CA ILE A 307 -13.84 -9.20 2.05
C ILE A 307 -15.00 -10.18 2.06
N THR A 308 -14.70 -11.46 1.84
CA THR A 308 -15.70 -12.55 1.86
C THR A 308 -15.59 -13.41 3.12
N GLY A 309 -16.70 -13.92 3.58
CA GLY A 309 -16.77 -14.84 4.71
C GLY A 309 -16.56 -14.18 6.05
N VAL A 310 -16.93 -12.90 6.21
CA VAL A 310 -16.90 -12.21 7.50
C VAL A 310 -17.95 -12.81 8.43
N ARG A 311 -17.75 -12.68 9.73
CA ARG A 311 -18.73 -13.14 10.70
C ARG A 311 -20.05 -12.38 10.53
N GLY A 312 -21.15 -13.12 10.56
CA GLY A 312 -22.49 -12.59 10.31
C GLY A 312 -22.93 -12.61 8.84
N GLU A 313 -22.03 -12.93 7.89
CA GLU A 313 -22.38 -13.06 6.47
C GLU A 313 -23.02 -14.42 6.20
N THR A 314 -24.37 -14.46 6.10
CA THR A 314 -25.08 -15.68 5.66
C THR A 314 -24.92 -15.87 4.15
N GLU A 315 -25.38 -17.01 3.61
CA GLU A 315 -25.36 -17.23 2.15
C GLU A 315 -26.24 -16.22 1.42
N GLU A 316 -27.39 -15.86 1.97
CA GLU A 316 -28.29 -14.86 1.39
C GLU A 316 -27.63 -13.48 1.30
N LEU A 317 -26.90 -13.07 2.36
CA LEU A 317 -26.16 -11.79 2.39
C LEU A 317 -24.95 -11.81 1.44
N PHE A 318 -24.30 -12.97 1.30
CA PHE A 318 -23.24 -13.13 0.32
C PHE A 318 -23.79 -13.03 -1.11
N GLU A 319 -24.94 -13.67 -1.42
CA GLU A 319 -25.57 -13.58 -2.73
C GLU A 319 -26.10 -12.16 -3.04
N GLU A 320 -26.57 -11.43 -2.03
CA GLU A 320 -26.88 -10.00 -2.13
C GLU A 320 -25.65 -9.21 -2.56
N SER A 321 -24.52 -9.40 -1.85
CA SER A 321 -23.23 -8.76 -2.14
C SER A 321 -22.74 -9.11 -3.56
N ARG A 322 -22.86 -10.38 -3.96
CA ARG A 322 -22.43 -10.83 -5.28
C ARG A 322 -23.22 -10.14 -6.41
N ARG A 323 -24.57 -10.12 -6.31
CA ARG A 323 -25.42 -9.45 -7.29
C ARG A 323 -25.17 -7.96 -7.36
N PHE A 324 -24.96 -7.30 -6.21
CA PHE A 324 -24.61 -5.89 -6.17
C PHE A 324 -23.31 -5.60 -6.93
N VAL A 325 -22.25 -6.36 -6.64
CA VAL A 325 -20.94 -6.20 -7.30
C VAL A 325 -21.01 -6.49 -8.81
N GLU A 326 -21.80 -7.48 -9.23
CA GLU A 326 -22.00 -7.77 -10.65
C GLU A 326 -22.66 -6.60 -11.39
N SER A 327 -23.61 -5.89 -10.73
CA SER A 327 -24.33 -4.75 -11.34
C SER A 327 -23.49 -3.48 -11.49
N LEU A 328 -22.38 -3.34 -10.75
CA LEU A 328 -21.55 -2.14 -10.77
C LEU A 328 -20.65 -2.07 -12.02
N ASP A 329 -20.53 -0.89 -12.62
CA ASP A 329 -19.54 -0.62 -13.68
C ASP A 329 -18.16 -0.31 -13.08
N ILE A 330 -17.51 -1.34 -12.54
CA ILE A 330 -16.17 -1.30 -11.98
C ILE A 330 -15.19 -2.11 -12.84
N SER A 331 -13.89 -1.86 -12.69
CA SER A 331 -12.86 -2.47 -13.54
C SER A 331 -12.28 -3.74 -12.94
N GLN A 332 -12.14 -3.82 -11.60
CA GLN A 332 -11.53 -4.94 -10.92
C GLN A 332 -11.96 -5.03 -9.47
N LEU A 333 -12.02 -6.25 -8.93
CA LEU A 333 -12.13 -6.52 -7.49
C LEU A 333 -10.79 -7.02 -6.94
N HIS A 334 -10.44 -6.54 -5.78
CA HIS A 334 -9.42 -7.13 -4.92
C HIS A 334 -10.13 -7.87 -3.80
N VAL A 335 -10.25 -9.18 -3.95
CA VAL A 335 -11.03 -10.02 -3.03
C VAL A 335 -10.13 -10.64 -1.98
N PHE A 336 -10.51 -10.48 -0.72
CA PHE A 336 -9.80 -11.02 0.43
C PHE A 336 -10.69 -11.99 1.19
N THR A 337 -10.13 -13.14 1.55
CA THR A 337 -10.76 -14.04 2.50
C THR A 337 -10.64 -13.47 3.91
N TYR A 338 -11.75 -13.39 4.65
CA TYR A 338 -11.74 -12.90 6.03
C TYR A 338 -10.79 -13.70 6.92
N SER A 339 -9.95 -13.01 7.64
CA SER A 339 -9.02 -13.57 8.62
C SER A 339 -9.37 -13.08 10.02
N GLU A 340 -9.68 -13.99 10.92
CA GLU A 340 -9.95 -13.66 12.31
C GLU A 340 -8.73 -13.07 13.00
N ARG A 341 -8.95 -12.01 13.76
CA ARG A 341 -7.86 -11.34 14.49
C ARG A 341 -8.20 -11.22 15.96
N PRO A 342 -7.31 -11.68 16.86
CA PRO A 342 -7.50 -11.52 18.30
C PRO A 342 -7.73 -10.05 18.68
N GLY A 343 -8.67 -9.81 19.59
CA GLY A 343 -9.00 -8.47 20.10
C GLY A 343 -9.96 -7.66 19.22
N THR A 344 -10.34 -8.15 18.04
CA THR A 344 -11.30 -7.47 17.17
C THR A 344 -12.76 -7.72 17.61
N GLN A 345 -13.62 -6.73 17.43
CA GLN A 345 -15.05 -6.84 17.78
C GLN A 345 -15.78 -7.87 16.89
N ALA A 346 -15.29 -8.08 15.67
CA ALA A 346 -15.86 -9.07 14.75
C ALA A 346 -15.95 -10.48 15.37
N LEU A 347 -15.05 -10.85 16.29
CA LEU A 347 -15.08 -12.16 16.94
C LEU A 347 -16.34 -12.42 17.78
N LYS A 348 -17.11 -11.39 18.12
CA LYS A 348 -18.37 -11.48 18.88
C LYS A 348 -19.60 -11.66 17.98
N ILE A 349 -19.42 -11.54 16.65
CA ILE A 349 -20.52 -11.61 15.67
C ILE A 349 -20.76 -13.07 15.27
N ASN A 350 -22.02 -13.44 15.11
CA ASN A 350 -22.45 -14.74 14.61
C ASN A 350 -23.40 -14.57 13.39
N PRO A 351 -23.52 -15.58 12.53
CA PRO A 351 -22.82 -16.85 12.53
C PRO A 351 -21.35 -16.72 12.11
N VAL A 352 -20.56 -17.76 12.42
CA VAL A 352 -19.19 -17.92 11.94
C VAL A 352 -19.22 -18.65 10.60
N VAL A 353 -18.66 -18.05 9.56
CA VAL A 353 -18.52 -18.71 8.25
C VAL A 353 -17.34 -19.70 8.32
N PRO A 354 -17.54 -20.98 7.98
CA PRO A 354 -16.44 -21.97 7.94
C PRO A 354 -15.33 -21.58 6.95
N VAL A 355 -14.07 -21.88 7.28
CA VAL A 355 -12.94 -21.52 6.43
C VAL A 355 -13.05 -21.99 4.98
N PRO A 356 -13.45 -23.25 4.70
CA PRO A 356 -13.64 -23.70 3.30
C PRO A 356 -14.67 -22.85 2.54
N GLU A 357 -15.75 -22.47 3.20
CA GLU A 357 -16.79 -21.62 2.61
C GLU A 357 -16.30 -20.19 2.33
N ARG A 358 -15.47 -19.62 3.23
CA ARG A 358 -14.82 -18.32 2.98
C ARG A 358 -13.98 -18.36 1.69
N HIS A 359 -13.25 -19.45 1.47
CA HIS A 359 -12.44 -19.63 0.26
C HIS A 359 -13.30 -19.81 -0.99
N GLU A 360 -14.40 -20.56 -0.88
CA GLU A 360 -15.33 -20.74 -2.01
C GLU A 360 -15.99 -19.41 -2.41
N ARG A 361 -16.46 -18.62 -1.44
CA ARG A 361 -16.99 -17.28 -1.68
C ARG A 361 -15.95 -16.36 -2.33
N CYS A 362 -14.72 -16.42 -1.85
CA CYS A 362 -13.60 -15.66 -2.44
C CYS A 362 -13.36 -16.07 -3.89
N ARG A 363 -13.34 -17.35 -4.22
CA ARG A 363 -13.19 -17.86 -5.59
C ARG A 363 -14.29 -17.33 -6.51
N ARG A 364 -15.56 -17.40 -6.09
CA ARG A 364 -16.70 -16.89 -6.87
C ARG A 364 -16.60 -15.39 -7.16
N MET A 365 -16.13 -14.58 -6.22
CA MET A 365 -15.91 -13.15 -6.44
C MET A 365 -14.69 -12.88 -7.32
N LEU A 366 -13.64 -13.69 -7.27
CA LEU A 366 -12.48 -13.58 -8.15
C LEU A 366 -12.84 -13.84 -9.61
N GLU A 367 -13.74 -14.78 -9.90
CA GLU A 367 -14.25 -15.03 -11.27
C GLU A 367 -14.95 -13.78 -11.85
N ILE A 368 -15.73 -13.07 -11.02
CA ILE A 368 -16.33 -11.78 -11.42
C ILE A 368 -15.25 -10.75 -11.69
N SER A 369 -14.22 -10.68 -10.82
CA SER A 369 -13.10 -9.77 -10.98
C SER A 369 -12.34 -9.98 -12.29
N GLU A 370 -12.03 -11.24 -12.62
CA GLU A 370 -11.31 -11.60 -13.85
C GLU A 370 -12.11 -11.18 -15.08
N LYS A 371 -13.42 -11.46 -15.10
CA LYS A 371 -14.30 -11.03 -16.18
C LYS A 371 -14.32 -9.52 -16.34
N LYS A 372 -14.54 -8.77 -15.25
CA LYS A 372 -14.59 -7.29 -15.29
C LYS A 372 -13.27 -6.68 -15.77
N LEU A 373 -12.14 -7.23 -15.31
CA LEU A 373 -10.80 -6.77 -15.73
C LEU A 373 -10.56 -7.03 -17.22
N HIS A 374 -10.93 -8.22 -17.70
CA HIS A 374 -10.83 -8.58 -19.10
C HIS A 374 -11.71 -7.65 -19.97
N ASP A 375 -12.97 -7.43 -19.59
CA ASP A 375 -13.90 -6.56 -20.30
C ASP A 375 -13.41 -5.10 -20.33
N PHE A 376 -12.81 -4.63 -19.21
CA PHE A 376 -12.20 -3.31 -19.15
C PHE A 376 -11.00 -3.21 -20.12
N TYR A 377 -10.09 -4.17 -20.15
CA TYR A 377 -8.96 -4.16 -21.08
C TYR A 377 -9.41 -4.24 -22.53
N TYR A 378 -10.37 -5.12 -22.84
CA TYR A 378 -10.94 -5.30 -24.17
C TYR A 378 -11.51 -3.99 -24.74
N LYS A 379 -12.19 -3.19 -23.91
CA LYS A 379 -12.76 -1.88 -24.28
C LYS A 379 -11.71 -0.93 -24.86
N PHE A 380 -10.45 -1.07 -24.47
CA PHE A 380 -9.39 -0.15 -24.89
C PHE A 380 -8.47 -0.71 -25.98
N GLN A 381 -8.69 -1.92 -26.46
CA GLN A 381 -7.94 -2.44 -27.61
C GLN A 381 -8.09 -1.51 -28.83
N GLY A 382 -6.98 -1.32 -29.54
CA GLY A 382 -6.93 -0.42 -30.70
C GLY A 382 -6.80 1.06 -30.37
N THR A 383 -6.97 1.48 -29.10
CA THR A 383 -6.77 2.88 -28.69
C THR A 383 -5.30 3.19 -28.44
N THR A 384 -4.93 4.47 -28.48
CA THR A 384 -3.60 4.95 -28.11
C THR A 384 -3.63 5.56 -26.73
N ARG A 385 -2.71 5.10 -25.85
CA ARG A 385 -2.59 5.63 -24.49
C ARG A 385 -1.13 5.82 -24.08
N PRO A 386 -0.84 6.79 -23.18
CA PRO A 386 0.48 6.92 -22.58
C PRO A 386 0.73 5.75 -21.62
N VAL A 387 1.90 5.15 -21.69
CA VAL A 387 2.32 4.02 -20.84
C VAL A 387 3.63 4.38 -20.15
N LEU A 388 3.66 4.27 -18.83
CA LEU A 388 4.90 4.36 -18.05
C LEU A 388 5.52 2.96 -17.95
N PHE A 389 6.67 2.78 -18.61
CA PHE A 389 7.35 1.50 -18.67
C PHE A 389 8.31 1.28 -17.49
N GLU A 390 8.30 0.07 -16.94
CA GLU A 390 9.09 -0.33 -15.79
C GLU A 390 10.32 -1.15 -16.19
N GLN A 391 11.37 -1.11 -15.36
CA GLN A 391 12.54 -1.98 -15.54
C GLN A 391 12.15 -3.45 -15.33
N PRO A 392 12.29 -4.32 -16.34
CA PRO A 392 11.99 -5.73 -16.19
C PRO A 392 13.11 -6.47 -15.44
N ARG A 393 12.83 -7.70 -15.03
CA ARG A 393 13.87 -8.65 -14.64
C ARG A 393 14.70 -9.02 -15.87
N LYS A 394 15.98 -9.35 -15.67
CA LYS A 394 16.88 -9.74 -16.77
C LYS A 394 16.27 -10.90 -17.59
N GLY A 395 16.13 -10.69 -18.89
CA GLY A 395 15.61 -11.68 -19.82
C GLY A 395 14.07 -11.80 -19.89
N ALA A 396 13.33 -10.97 -19.15
CA ALA A 396 11.88 -10.89 -19.22
C ALA A 396 11.41 -9.75 -20.15
N PRO A 397 10.22 -9.83 -20.75
CA PRO A 397 9.60 -8.69 -21.43
C PRO A 397 9.42 -7.54 -20.45
N MET A 398 9.39 -6.33 -20.97
CA MET A 398 9.09 -5.16 -20.15
C MET A 398 7.58 -4.94 -20.08
N HIS A 399 7.17 -4.43 -18.93
CA HIS A 399 5.79 -4.05 -18.67
C HIS A 399 5.70 -2.56 -18.34
N GLY A 400 4.52 -2.03 -18.53
CA GLY A 400 4.16 -0.70 -18.08
C GLY A 400 2.69 -0.63 -17.73
N PHE A 401 2.27 0.53 -17.26
CA PHE A 401 0.86 0.81 -17.01
C PHE A 401 0.44 2.07 -17.75
N THR A 402 -0.74 2.02 -18.35
CA THR A 402 -1.38 3.21 -18.91
C THR A 402 -1.77 4.17 -17.79
N ASP A 403 -2.12 5.39 -18.15
CA ASP A 403 -2.73 6.37 -17.24
C ASP A 403 -3.96 5.79 -16.53
N ASN A 404 -4.83 5.06 -17.23
CA ASN A 404 -6.00 4.36 -16.68
C ASN A 404 -5.70 2.91 -16.23
N TYR A 405 -4.47 2.60 -15.86
CA TYR A 405 -4.04 1.39 -15.17
C TYR A 405 -4.15 0.06 -15.94
N ILE A 406 -4.21 0.10 -17.27
CA ILE A 406 -4.11 -1.12 -18.08
C ILE A 406 -2.65 -1.56 -18.10
N ARG A 407 -2.41 -2.84 -17.78
CA ARG A 407 -1.08 -3.44 -17.90
C ARG A 407 -0.75 -3.68 -19.36
N VAL A 408 0.45 -3.26 -19.76
CA VAL A 408 0.93 -3.37 -21.14
C VAL A 408 2.25 -4.12 -21.14
N GLU A 409 2.46 -4.97 -22.13
CA GLU A 409 3.67 -5.76 -22.33
C GLU A 409 4.32 -5.47 -23.69
N MET A 410 5.65 -5.44 -23.73
CA MET A 410 6.43 -5.34 -24.97
C MET A 410 7.82 -5.97 -24.82
N PRO A 411 8.55 -6.24 -25.91
CA PRO A 411 9.97 -6.59 -25.86
C PRO A 411 10.78 -5.53 -25.15
N TYR A 412 11.85 -5.96 -24.43
CA TYR A 412 12.69 -5.04 -23.65
C TYR A 412 13.37 -3.98 -24.54
N ARG A 413 13.22 -2.70 -24.12
CA ARG A 413 13.93 -1.56 -24.68
C ARG A 413 14.50 -0.71 -23.55
N LYS A 414 15.80 -0.65 -23.47
CA LYS A 414 16.52 0.08 -22.39
C LYS A 414 16.12 1.55 -22.32
N GLU A 415 15.98 2.21 -23.45
CA GLU A 415 15.66 3.64 -23.59
C GLU A 415 14.21 4.00 -23.20
N TRP A 416 13.37 2.99 -23.01
CA TRP A 416 11.97 3.18 -22.60
C TRP A 416 11.75 3.00 -21.10
N VAL A 417 12.75 2.48 -20.39
CA VAL A 417 12.68 2.30 -18.94
C VAL A 417 12.50 3.66 -18.23
N ASN A 418 11.55 3.74 -17.34
CA ASN A 418 11.17 4.95 -16.59
C ASN A 418 10.80 6.14 -17.50
N THR A 419 10.23 5.86 -18.67
CA THR A 419 9.68 6.88 -19.57
C THR A 419 8.20 6.63 -19.81
N CYS A 420 7.45 7.72 -19.99
CA CYS A 420 6.06 7.67 -20.42
C CYS A 420 6.04 7.79 -21.96
N ARG A 421 5.46 6.78 -22.64
CA ARG A 421 5.41 6.72 -24.11
C ARG A 421 4.00 6.42 -24.59
N PRO A 422 3.51 7.14 -25.62
CA PRO A 422 2.26 6.76 -26.28
C PRO A 422 2.48 5.46 -27.07
N VAL A 423 1.57 4.51 -26.88
CA VAL A 423 1.53 3.25 -27.65
C VAL A 423 0.09 2.93 -28.03
N LYS A 424 -0.10 2.24 -29.14
CA LYS A 424 -1.39 1.65 -29.49
C LYS A 424 -1.53 0.32 -28.72
N LEU A 425 -2.66 0.15 -28.05
CA LEU A 425 -2.98 -1.07 -27.29
C LEU A 425 -3.44 -2.16 -28.27
N GLY A 426 -2.67 -3.24 -28.36
CA GLY A 426 -2.95 -4.38 -29.21
C GLY A 426 -3.83 -5.43 -28.56
N GLU A 427 -3.66 -6.67 -28.96
CA GLU A 427 -4.34 -7.83 -28.42
C GLU A 427 -3.79 -8.20 -27.02
N PHE A 428 -4.49 -9.10 -26.34
CA PHE A 428 -3.97 -9.70 -25.10
C PHE A 428 -2.68 -10.49 -25.37
N ASN A 429 -1.75 -10.45 -24.40
CA ASN A 429 -0.60 -11.33 -24.40
C ASN A 429 -1.02 -12.79 -24.18
N GLU A 430 -0.07 -13.74 -24.31
CA GLU A 430 -0.35 -15.20 -24.19
C GLU A 430 -0.96 -15.59 -22.82
N SER A 431 -0.61 -14.87 -21.74
CA SER A 431 -1.16 -15.12 -20.40
C SER A 431 -2.51 -14.47 -20.15
N GLY A 432 -2.98 -13.57 -21.03
CA GLY A 432 -4.24 -12.87 -20.90
C GLY A 432 -4.26 -11.78 -19.79
N ASP A 433 -3.10 -11.41 -19.26
CA ASP A 433 -2.98 -10.49 -18.12
C ASP A 433 -2.44 -9.09 -18.49
N ALA A 434 -2.14 -8.86 -19.77
CA ALA A 434 -1.68 -7.59 -20.31
C ALA A 434 -2.10 -7.42 -21.78
N LEU A 435 -2.15 -6.18 -22.26
CA LEU A 435 -2.24 -5.88 -23.69
C LEU A 435 -0.84 -5.69 -24.28
N LEU A 436 -0.65 -6.13 -25.53
CA LEU A 436 0.61 -5.91 -26.24
C LEU A 436 0.72 -4.46 -26.69
N ALA A 437 1.90 -3.83 -26.50
CA ALA A 437 2.18 -2.51 -27.03
C ALA A 437 2.57 -2.57 -28.50
N ILE A 438 1.94 -1.73 -29.32
CA ILE A 438 2.29 -1.50 -30.73
C ILE A 438 2.88 -0.09 -30.79
N GLU A 439 4.11 0.01 -31.28
CA GLU A 439 4.75 1.32 -31.51
C GLU A 439 4.00 2.13 -32.57
N ILE A 440 3.94 3.44 -32.35
CA ILE A 440 3.30 4.39 -33.27
C ILE A 440 4.36 5.25 -33.92
#